data_8dcf962a93e759eefbde16c4f678b84d
#
_entry.id   8dcf962a93e759eefbde16c4f678b84d
#
_cell.length_a   1.000
_cell.length_b   1.000
_cell.length_c   1.000
_cell.angle_alpha   90.00
_cell.angle_beta   90.00
_cell.angle_gamma   90.00
#
_symmetry.space_group_name_H-M   'P 1'
#
loop_
_entity.id
_entity.type
_entity.pdbx_description
1 polymer ?
#
loop_
_entity_poly.entity_id
_entity_poly.type
_entity_poly.pdbx_seq_one_letter_code
_entity_poly.pdbx_strand_id
1 'polypeptide(L)' 'MCGIVGYIGNKTACPILIAGLTNLEYRGYDSAGISTIEKNTLSILKDKGRVKNLLNLPEFNQAKGTIGIAHTRWATH' A
#
# COMPACT_ATOMS: atom_id res chain seq x y z
N MET A 1 16.02 3.41 2.84
CA MET A 1 15.12 4.29 3.62
C MET A 1 13.70 3.81 3.49
N CYS A 2 13.01 3.67 4.59
CA CYS A 2 11.61 3.26 4.58
C CYS A 2 10.70 4.46 4.32
N GLY A 3 9.54 4.22 3.74
CA GLY A 3 8.58 5.28 3.46
C GLY A 3 7.19 4.92 3.94
N ILE A 4 6.43 5.94 4.28
CA ILE A 4 5.05 5.80 4.75
C ILE A 4 4.17 6.80 4.03
N VAL A 5 2.99 6.34 3.60
CA VAL A 5 1.98 7.17 2.95
C VAL A 5 0.65 6.93 3.66
N GLY A 6 -0.12 8.00 3.88
CA GLY A 6 -1.44 7.89 4.47
C GLY A 6 -2.47 8.62 3.64
N TYR A 7 -3.73 8.18 3.73
CA TYR A 7 -4.84 8.82 3.02
C TYR A 7 -6.13 8.72 3.82
N ILE A 8 -6.84 9.84 3.89
CA ILE A 8 -8.19 9.93 4.42
C ILE A 8 -8.97 10.81 3.45
N GLY A 9 -10.08 10.31 2.92
CA GLY A 9 -10.85 11.11 1.97
C GLY A 9 -12.08 10.39 1.48
N ASN A 10 -12.57 10.82 0.31
CA ASN A 10 -13.80 10.31 -0.27
C ASN A 10 -13.57 9.26 -1.35
N LYS A 11 -12.32 9.04 -1.75
CA LYS A 11 -11.99 8.10 -2.82
C LYS A 11 -11.44 6.82 -2.23
N THR A 12 -11.47 5.75 -3.02
CA THR A 12 -10.83 4.51 -2.61
C THR A 12 -9.35 4.77 -2.35
N ALA A 13 -8.88 4.40 -1.16
CA ALA A 13 -7.53 4.73 -0.73
C ALA A 13 -6.47 3.93 -1.47
N CYS A 14 -6.75 2.68 -1.80
CA CYS A 14 -5.74 1.75 -2.30
C CYS A 14 -5.00 2.25 -3.55
N PRO A 15 -5.68 2.72 -4.62
CA PRO A 15 -4.97 3.25 -5.78
C PRO A 15 -4.13 4.48 -5.44
N ILE A 16 -4.62 5.33 -4.54
CA ILE A 16 -3.90 6.53 -4.14
C ILE A 16 -2.64 6.16 -3.37
N LEU A 17 -2.74 5.17 -2.48
CA LEU A 17 -1.60 4.69 -1.71
C LEU A 17 -0.56 4.03 -2.61
N ILE A 18 -1.01 3.28 -3.62
CA ILE A 18 -0.10 2.69 -4.60
C ILE A 18 0.70 3.78 -5.33
N ALA A 19 0.03 4.85 -5.75
CA ALA A 19 0.72 5.95 -6.41
C ALA A 19 1.76 6.58 -5.50
N GLY A 20 1.43 6.76 -4.23
CA GLY A 20 2.38 7.30 -3.26
C GLY A 20 3.59 6.40 -3.06
N LEU A 21 3.35 5.09 -2.93
CA LEU A 21 4.44 4.13 -2.75
C LEU A 21 5.34 4.07 -3.98
N THR A 22 4.75 4.19 -5.18
CA THR A 22 5.53 4.16 -6.41
C THR A 22 6.56 5.30 -6.43
N ASN A 23 6.18 6.47 -5.91
CA ASN A 23 7.12 7.58 -5.82
C ASN A 23 8.26 7.32 -4.83
N LEU A 24 8.06 6.44 -3.86
CA LEU A 24 9.10 6.08 -2.90
C LEU A 24 9.98 4.93 -3.36
N GLU A 25 9.60 4.29 -4.45
CA GLU A 25 10.23 3.05 -4.89
C GLU A 25 11.60 3.25 -5.53
N TYR A 26 11.93 4.47 -5.92
CA TYR A 26 13.11 4.74 -6.73
C TYR A 26 14.43 4.36 -6.06
N ARG A 27 14.44 4.18 -4.77
CA ARG A 27 15.68 3.81 -4.05
C ARG A 27 15.80 2.32 -3.77
N GLY A 28 14.79 1.54 -4.18
CA GLY A 28 14.81 0.11 -3.90
C GLY A 28 14.24 -0.22 -2.51
N TYR A 29 13.73 -1.43 -2.38
CA TYR A 29 13.16 -1.91 -1.13
C TYR A 29 12.91 -3.41 -1.28
N ASP A 30 12.56 -4.12 -0.19
CA ASP A 30 12.30 -5.55 -0.29
C ASP A 30 10.83 -5.91 -0.05
N SER A 31 10.03 -5.00 0.48
CA SER A 31 8.63 -5.31 0.73
C SER A 31 7.79 -4.04 0.76
N ALA A 32 6.50 -4.20 0.52
CA ALA A 32 5.53 -3.12 0.60
C ALA A 32 4.24 -3.65 1.22
N GLY A 33 3.48 -2.78 1.85
CA GLY A 33 2.22 -3.15 2.46
C GLY A 33 1.24 -2.00 2.48
N ILE A 34 -0.05 -2.34 2.42
CA ILE A 34 -1.15 -1.38 2.48
C ILE A 34 -2.21 -1.93 3.42
N SER A 35 -2.74 -1.08 4.29
CA SER A 35 -3.90 -1.39 5.12
C SER A 35 -4.98 -0.37 4.87
N THR A 36 -6.21 -0.81 4.64
CA THR A 36 -7.36 0.08 4.48
C THR A 36 -8.50 -0.38 5.37
N ILE A 37 -9.39 0.54 5.72
CA ILE A 37 -10.56 0.25 6.55
C ILE A 37 -11.81 0.73 5.84
N GLU A 38 -12.81 -0.17 5.78
CA GLU A 38 -14.14 0.15 5.26
C GLU A 38 -15.17 -0.48 6.17
N LYS A 39 -16.04 0.33 6.81
CA LYS A 39 -17.14 -0.15 7.62
C LYS A 39 -16.71 -1.22 8.62
N ASN A 40 -15.70 -0.94 9.40
CA ASN A 40 -15.16 -1.87 10.40
C ASN A 40 -14.45 -3.09 9.81
N THR A 41 -14.23 -3.12 8.50
CA THR A 41 -13.49 -4.20 7.87
C THR A 41 -12.10 -3.72 7.50
N LEU A 42 -11.08 -4.42 8.00
CA LEU A 42 -9.68 -4.14 7.72
C LEU A 42 -9.21 -5.00 6.57
N SER A 43 -8.62 -4.37 5.55
CA SER A 43 -8.01 -5.09 4.44
C SER A 43 -6.51 -4.83 4.44
N ILE A 44 -5.72 -5.90 4.27
CA ILE A 44 -4.26 -5.81 4.29
C ILE A 44 -3.71 -6.45 3.02
N LEU A 45 -2.86 -5.69 2.31
CA LEU A 45 -2.10 -6.20 1.17
C LEU A 45 -0.62 -6.11 1.49
N LYS A 46 0.09 -7.23 1.33
CA LYS A 46 1.55 -7.26 1.56
C LYS A 46 2.20 -8.14 0.53
N ASP A 47 3.38 -7.73 0.09
CA ASP A 47 4.17 -8.57 -0.81
C ASP A 47 5.63 -8.13 -0.73
N LYS A 48 6.50 -9.05 -1.04
CA LYS A 48 7.91 -8.75 -1.25
C LYS A 48 8.10 -8.30 -2.69
N GLY A 49 9.11 -7.45 -2.91
CA GLY A 49 9.43 -6.99 -4.24
C GLY A 49 8.76 -5.66 -4.56
N ARG A 50 8.37 -5.47 -5.80
CA ARG A 50 7.96 -4.17 -6.28
C ARG A 50 6.54 -3.82 -5.90
N VAL A 51 6.29 -2.53 -5.75
CA VAL A 51 4.95 -2.02 -5.40
C VAL A 51 3.89 -2.54 -6.39
N LYS A 52 4.23 -2.63 -7.67
CA LYS A 52 3.27 -3.09 -8.68
C LYS A 52 2.76 -4.51 -8.41
N ASN A 53 3.49 -5.31 -7.65
CA ASN A 53 3.03 -6.66 -7.33
C ASN A 53 1.77 -6.64 -6.47
N LEU A 54 1.55 -5.56 -5.72
CA LEU A 54 0.34 -5.43 -4.91
C LEU A 54 -0.91 -5.37 -5.79
N LEU A 55 -0.79 -4.82 -7.00
CA LEU A 55 -1.90 -4.73 -7.94
C LEU A 55 -2.38 -6.08 -8.40
N ASN A 56 -1.51 -7.08 -8.36
CA ASN A 56 -1.82 -8.44 -8.82
C ASN A 56 -2.37 -9.33 -7.72
N LEU A 57 -2.41 -8.84 -6.47
CA LEU A 57 -2.96 -9.63 -5.38
C LEU A 57 -4.48 -9.68 -5.50
N PRO A 58 -5.11 -10.85 -5.27
CA PRO A 58 -6.57 -10.94 -5.32
C PRO A 58 -7.24 -9.95 -4.37
N GLU A 59 -6.63 -9.69 -3.23
CA GLU A 59 -7.17 -8.79 -2.23
C GLU A 59 -7.23 -7.34 -2.67
N PHE A 60 -6.48 -6.98 -3.73
CA PHE A 60 -6.46 -5.59 -4.20
C PHE A 60 -7.87 -5.09 -4.54
N ASN A 61 -8.66 -5.92 -5.22
CA ASN A 61 -10.01 -5.53 -5.64
C ASN A 61 -10.98 -5.49 -4.47
N GLN A 62 -10.62 -6.07 -3.34
CA GLN A 62 -11.45 -6.07 -2.15
C GLN A 62 -11.11 -4.94 -1.19
N ALA A 63 -10.00 -4.26 -1.40
CA ALA A 63 -9.55 -3.17 -0.54
C ALA A 63 -10.20 -1.86 -0.98
N LYS A 64 -11.46 -1.66 -0.61
CA LYS A 64 -12.27 -0.53 -1.07
C LYS A 64 -12.40 0.59 -0.04
N GLY A 65 -11.64 0.53 1.04
CA GLY A 65 -11.71 1.55 2.08
C GLY A 65 -11.25 2.91 1.60
N THR A 66 -11.73 3.95 2.27
CA THR A 66 -11.36 5.34 1.97
C THR A 66 -10.35 5.91 2.96
N ILE A 67 -9.91 5.09 3.91
CA ILE A 67 -8.89 5.46 4.90
C ILE A 67 -7.84 4.35 4.88
N GLY A 68 -6.57 4.74 4.79
CA GLY A 68 -5.54 3.73 4.79
C GLY A 68 -4.14 4.28 4.99
N ILE A 69 -3.23 3.36 5.24
CA ILE A 69 -1.79 3.66 5.32
C ILE A 69 -1.03 2.63 4.48
N ALA A 70 0.15 3.03 4.03
CA ALA A 70 1.00 2.17 3.24
C ALA A 70 2.45 2.41 3.61
N HIS A 71 3.29 1.40 3.36
CA HIS A 71 4.71 1.54 3.66
C HIS A 71 5.55 0.73 2.69
N THR A 72 6.81 1.14 2.56
CA THR A 72 7.85 0.33 1.95
C THR A 72 8.94 0.10 2.98
N ARG A 73 9.61 -1.04 2.88
CA ARG A 73 10.69 -1.39 3.79
C ARG A 73 11.91 -1.84 3.00
N TRP A 74 13.08 -1.41 3.46
CA TRP A 74 14.35 -1.79 2.84
C TRP A 74 14.86 -3.12 3.38
N ALA A 75 15.49 -3.88 2.51
CA ALA A 75 16.01 -5.19 2.86
C ALA A 75 17.24 -5.12 3.75
N THR A 76 17.97 -4.01 3.75
CA THR A 76 19.29 -3.94 4.35
C THR A 76 19.29 -3.35 5.73
N HIS A 77 18.43 -3.81 6.57
CA HIS A 77 18.43 -3.33 7.95
C HIS A 77 18.55 -4.43 8.90
#